data_0530267a6bbdb67216fcfb749cc09437
#
_entry.id   0530267a6bbdb67216fcfb749cc09437
#
_cell.length_a   1.000
_cell.length_b   1.000
_cell.length_c   1.000
_cell.angle_alpha   90.00
_cell.angle_beta   90.00
_cell.angle_gamma   90.00
#
_symmetry.space_group_name_H-M   'P 1'
#
loop_
_entity.id
_entity.type
_entity.pdbx_description
1 polymer ?
#
loop_
_entity_poly.entity_id
_entity_poly.type
_entity_poly.pdbx_seq_one_letter_code
_entity_poly.pdbx_strand_id
1 'polypeptide(L)'
;MENTQHVSRWRFAVKSASLHLLVSLVLAGLAALLVFEVWYPFPYAELTGGLDLYKLVVSVDIVCGPLLTLILASPKKKMRERVVDFSLIGAIQLAALIYGLYSVSLARPVAAAFERDRINIVTAAEIDEADLAKAKDGFKTLPWFGIERVGVRDAVNVEEANESLSLSLTGIEPSMRPNWWLPDGPAEREKVRRAMKPLSELAAARNRSEADIIKSAKVTSSGKPLFFLPLTSSRTKDWVVIMDENADFVGYAPIDGFMTKNAAAVKNKEQVI
;
A
#
# COMPACT_ATOMS: atom_id res chain seq x y z
N MET A 1 -14.47 -33.29 44.93
CA MET A 1 -15.47 -32.86 43.94
C MET A 1 -15.14 -31.54 43.23
N GLU A 2 -14.39 -30.66 43.85
CA GLU A 2 -13.99 -29.33 43.32
C GLU A 2 -13.09 -29.44 42.07
N ASN A 3 -12.13 -30.36 42.10
CA ASN A 3 -11.12 -30.53 41.05
C ASN A 3 -11.72 -30.99 39.67
N THR A 4 -12.76 -31.82 39.69
CA THR A 4 -13.45 -32.30 38.47
C THR A 4 -14.29 -31.21 37.78
N GLN A 5 -14.82 -30.26 38.55
CA GLN A 5 -15.59 -29.14 37.99
C GLN A 5 -14.66 -28.06 37.35
N HIS A 6 -13.47 -27.87 37.89
CA HIS A 6 -12.45 -26.97 37.30
C HIS A 6 -11.94 -27.49 35.95
N VAL A 7 -11.66 -28.78 35.83
CA VAL A 7 -11.25 -29.42 34.58
C VAL A 7 -12.33 -29.34 33.50
N SER A 8 -13.61 -29.50 33.86
CA SER A 8 -14.73 -29.38 32.94
C SER A 8 -14.89 -27.94 32.38
N ARG A 9 -14.76 -26.90 33.24
CA ARG A 9 -14.85 -25.50 32.82
C ARG A 9 -13.72 -25.15 31.86
N TRP A 10 -12.49 -25.52 32.18
CA TRP A 10 -11.30 -25.21 31.36
C TRP A 10 -11.39 -25.86 29.97
N ARG A 11 -11.76 -27.13 29.91
CA ARG A 11 -11.94 -27.81 28.61
C ARG A 11 -13.01 -27.13 27.75
N PHE A 12 -14.13 -26.72 28.35
CA PHE A 12 -15.20 -26.01 27.63
C PHE A 12 -14.67 -24.63 27.14
N ALA A 13 -13.99 -23.85 27.97
CA ALA A 13 -13.48 -22.55 27.64
C ALA A 13 -12.43 -22.63 26.50
N VAL A 14 -11.49 -23.56 26.59
CA VAL A 14 -10.47 -23.80 25.56
C VAL A 14 -11.13 -24.21 24.24
N LYS A 15 -12.09 -25.14 24.24
CA LYS A 15 -12.81 -25.55 23.03
C LYS A 15 -13.55 -24.38 22.39
N SER A 16 -14.23 -23.55 23.18
CA SER A 16 -14.93 -22.37 22.66
C SER A 16 -13.98 -21.32 22.11
N ALA A 17 -12.85 -21.04 22.81
CA ALA A 17 -11.82 -20.12 22.34
C ALA A 17 -11.10 -20.63 21.08
N SER A 18 -10.82 -21.93 20.98
CA SER A 18 -10.23 -22.53 19.77
C SER A 18 -11.16 -22.44 18.57
N LEU A 19 -12.45 -22.67 18.75
CA LEU A 19 -13.44 -22.48 17.68
C LEU A 19 -13.52 -21.02 17.25
N HIS A 20 -13.50 -20.10 18.21
CA HIS A 20 -13.49 -18.66 17.93
C HIS A 20 -12.22 -18.27 17.14
N LEU A 21 -11.06 -18.72 17.59
CA LEU A 21 -9.80 -18.50 16.89
C LEU A 21 -9.84 -18.99 15.44
N LEU A 22 -10.40 -20.19 15.22
CA LEU A 22 -10.56 -20.73 13.86
C LEU A 22 -11.42 -19.81 12.98
N VAL A 23 -12.54 -19.33 13.50
CA VAL A 23 -13.42 -18.39 12.78
C VAL A 23 -12.68 -17.08 12.51
N SER A 24 -11.98 -16.52 13.49
CA SER A 24 -11.17 -15.30 13.31
C SER A 24 -10.09 -15.49 12.25
N LEU A 25 -9.40 -16.63 12.22
CA LEU A 25 -8.39 -16.93 11.19
C LEU A 25 -9.00 -17.02 9.77
N VAL A 26 -10.19 -17.61 9.65
CA VAL A 26 -10.90 -17.66 8.36
C VAL A 26 -11.30 -16.25 7.90
N LEU A 27 -11.85 -15.44 8.79
CA LEU A 27 -12.20 -14.04 8.46
C LEU A 27 -10.97 -13.21 8.12
N ALA A 28 -9.87 -13.37 8.86
CA ALA A 28 -8.59 -12.74 8.55
C ALA A 28 -8.07 -13.17 7.17
N GLY A 29 -8.16 -14.45 6.82
CA GLY A 29 -7.77 -14.94 5.49
C GLY A 29 -8.61 -14.33 4.37
N LEU A 30 -9.93 -14.22 4.55
CA LEU A 30 -10.81 -13.56 3.58
C LEU A 30 -10.50 -12.07 3.47
N ALA A 31 -10.24 -11.39 4.59
CA ALA A 31 -9.79 -10.01 4.61
C ALA A 31 -8.43 -9.83 3.91
N ALA A 32 -7.48 -10.76 4.07
CA ALA A 32 -6.20 -10.76 3.38
C ALA A 32 -6.38 -10.83 1.86
N LEU A 33 -7.25 -11.71 1.37
CA LEU A 33 -7.55 -11.80 -0.07
C LEU A 33 -8.11 -10.48 -0.59
N LEU A 34 -9.08 -9.88 0.11
CA LEU A 34 -9.62 -8.58 -0.28
C LEU A 34 -8.53 -7.50 -0.30
N VAL A 35 -7.72 -7.43 0.75
CA VAL A 35 -6.70 -6.38 0.89
C VAL A 35 -5.60 -6.55 -0.15
N PHE A 36 -4.98 -7.73 -0.26
CA PHE A 36 -3.76 -7.90 -1.04
C PHE A 36 -4.01 -8.22 -2.53
N GLU A 37 -5.12 -8.85 -2.87
CA GLU A 37 -5.42 -9.11 -4.29
C GLU A 37 -6.23 -7.98 -4.94
N VAL A 38 -6.99 -7.21 -4.15
CA VAL A 38 -7.91 -6.22 -4.70
C VAL A 38 -7.44 -4.79 -4.46
N TRP A 39 -7.09 -4.44 -3.22
CA TRP A 39 -6.75 -3.06 -2.86
C TRP A 39 -5.26 -2.73 -2.94
N TYR A 40 -4.41 -3.70 -2.60
CA TYR A 40 -2.95 -3.50 -2.51
C TYR A 40 -2.17 -4.58 -3.27
N PRO A 41 -2.39 -4.75 -4.57
CA PRO A 41 -1.56 -5.69 -5.32
C PRO A 41 -0.07 -5.33 -5.17
N PHE A 42 0.81 -6.32 -5.33
CA PHE A 42 2.26 -6.07 -5.24
C PHE A 42 2.70 -5.01 -6.26
N PRO A 43 3.54 -4.04 -5.86
CA PRO A 43 4.26 -3.87 -4.59
C PRO A 43 3.59 -2.91 -3.59
N TYR A 44 2.37 -2.48 -3.85
CA TYR A 44 1.76 -1.31 -3.23
C TYR A 44 1.49 -1.47 -1.74
N ALA A 45 1.30 -2.70 -1.25
CA ALA A 45 1.14 -2.96 0.18
C ALA A 45 2.37 -2.52 1.00
N GLU A 46 3.57 -2.69 0.43
CA GLU A 46 4.82 -2.26 1.06
C GLU A 46 5.04 -0.76 0.90
N LEU A 47 4.76 -0.22 -0.31
CA LEU A 47 4.94 1.19 -0.64
C LEU A 47 4.07 2.13 0.21
N THR A 48 2.83 1.76 0.47
CA THR A 48 1.86 2.63 1.16
C THR A 48 1.57 2.23 2.60
N GLY A 49 2.16 1.12 3.09
CA GLY A 49 1.99 0.65 4.45
C GLY A 49 0.72 -0.17 4.71
N GLY A 50 0.02 -0.58 3.66
CA GLY A 50 -1.18 -1.40 3.77
C GLY A 50 -0.95 -2.72 4.52
N LEU A 51 0.25 -3.30 4.39
CA LEU A 51 0.64 -4.51 5.11
C LEU A 51 0.64 -4.31 6.64
N ASP A 52 1.16 -3.18 7.11
CA ASP A 52 1.26 -2.89 8.55
C ASP A 52 -0.12 -2.58 9.13
N LEU A 53 -0.95 -1.83 8.39
CA LEU A 53 -2.34 -1.57 8.77
C LEU A 53 -3.15 -2.87 8.86
N TYR A 54 -3.02 -3.74 7.87
CA TYR A 54 -3.68 -5.04 7.89
C TYR A 54 -3.25 -5.89 9.09
N LYS A 55 -1.93 -6.00 9.36
CA LYS A 55 -1.40 -6.72 10.52
C LYS A 55 -1.98 -6.20 11.83
N LEU A 56 -2.08 -4.88 11.98
CA LEU A 56 -2.65 -4.24 13.17
C LEU A 56 -4.11 -4.66 13.38
N VAL A 57 -4.95 -4.53 12.34
CA VAL A 57 -6.37 -4.87 12.39
C VAL A 57 -6.57 -6.35 12.76
N VAL A 58 -5.90 -7.24 12.04
CA VAL A 58 -6.06 -8.68 12.20
C VAL A 58 -5.50 -9.17 13.55
N SER A 59 -4.40 -8.57 14.05
CA SER A 59 -3.84 -8.97 15.34
C SER A 59 -4.80 -8.76 16.50
N VAL A 60 -5.60 -7.68 16.46
CA VAL A 60 -6.63 -7.41 17.47
C VAL A 60 -7.69 -8.50 17.46
N ASP A 61 -8.21 -8.88 16.29
CA ASP A 61 -9.27 -9.88 16.18
C ASP A 61 -8.79 -11.29 16.54
N ILE A 62 -7.59 -11.68 16.12
CA ILE A 62 -7.04 -13.01 16.40
C ILE A 62 -6.67 -13.18 17.89
N VAL A 63 -6.28 -12.12 18.57
CA VAL A 63 -5.85 -12.19 19.98
C VAL A 63 -7.00 -11.90 20.93
N CYS A 64 -7.68 -10.77 20.78
CA CYS A 64 -8.67 -10.31 21.76
C CYS A 64 -9.92 -11.19 21.80
N GLY A 65 -10.39 -11.68 20.68
CA GLY A 65 -11.61 -12.47 20.61
C GLY A 65 -11.52 -13.82 21.30
N PRO A 66 -10.55 -14.67 20.91
CA PRO A 66 -10.36 -15.93 21.62
C PRO A 66 -10.04 -15.74 23.10
N LEU A 67 -9.29 -14.69 23.46
CA LEU A 67 -8.98 -14.39 24.86
C LEU A 67 -10.24 -14.04 25.66
N LEU A 68 -11.08 -13.14 25.16
CA LEU A 68 -12.35 -12.80 25.78
C LEU A 68 -13.26 -14.03 25.90
N THR A 69 -13.32 -14.83 24.85
CA THR A 69 -14.08 -16.09 24.85
C THR A 69 -13.55 -17.06 25.91
N LEU A 70 -12.23 -17.20 26.05
CA LEU A 70 -11.61 -18.05 27.06
C LEU A 70 -11.99 -17.63 28.48
N ILE A 71 -12.04 -16.32 28.74
CA ILE A 71 -12.39 -15.76 30.06
C ILE A 71 -13.89 -15.93 30.35
N LEU A 72 -14.75 -15.62 29.40
CA LEU A 72 -16.21 -15.55 29.59
C LEU A 72 -16.90 -16.89 29.45
N ALA A 73 -16.33 -17.87 28.74
CA ALA A 73 -16.92 -19.16 28.52
C ALA A 73 -17.03 -20.00 29.82
N SER A 74 -18.23 -20.39 30.15
CA SER A 74 -18.52 -21.25 31.32
C SER A 74 -19.65 -22.21 31.02
N PRO A 75 -19.50 -23.52 31.32
CA PRO A 75 -20.55 -24.52 31.15
C PRO A 75 -21.70 -24.33 32.17
N LYS A 76 -21.43 -23.59 33.27
CA LYS A 76 -22.44 -23.34 34.33
C LYS A 76 -23.46 -22.26 33.98
N LYS A 77 -23.17 -21.40 32.99
CA LYS A 77 -24.09 -20.37 32.51
C LYS A 77 -25.27 -20.98 31.74
N LYS A 78 -26.44 -20.39 31.91
CA LYS A 78 -27.64 -20.76 31.12
C LYS A 78 -27.35 -20.55 29.62
N MET A 79 -28.00 -21.30 28.76
CA MET A 79 -27.82 -21.20 27.32
C MET A 79 -28.03 -19.76 26.80
N ARG A 80 -29.08 -19.07 27.32
CA ARG A 80 -29.34 -17.67 26.95
C ARG A 80 -28.18 -16.73 27.30
N GLU A 81 -27.59 -16.87 28.49
CA GLU A 81 -26.46 -16.05 28.91
C GLU A 81 -25.23 -16.29 28.03
N ARG A 82 -24.94 -17.55 27.68
CA ARG A 82 -23.83 -17.89 26.77
C ARG A 82 -24.03 -17.31 25.37
N VAL A 83 -25.25 -17.40 24.84
CA VAL A 83 -25.58 -16.83 23.53
C VAL A 83 -25.38 -15.30 23.54
N VAL A 84 -25.87 -14.63 24.60
CA VAL A 84 -25.71 -13.18 24.74
C VAL A 84 -24.21 -12.80 24.81
N ASP A 85 -23.44 -13.49 25.66
CA ASP A 85 -22.00 -13.22 25.80
C ASP A 85 -21.25 -13.38 24.47
N PHE A 86 -21.46 -14.51 23.78
CA PHE A 86 -20.75 -14.77 22.52
C PHE A 86 -21.24 -13.87 21.38
N SER A 87 -22.52 -13.53 21.35
CA SER A 87 -23.06 -12.59 20.37
C SER A 87 -22.49 -11.18 20.59
N LEU A 88 -22.32 -10.75 21.84
CA LEU A 88 -21.74 -9.45 22.16
C LEU A 88 -20.25 -9.39 21.76
N ILE A 89 -19.47 -10.43 22.09
CA ILE A 89 -18.08 -10.53 21.68
C ILE A 89 -17.99 -10.49 20.15
N GLY A 90 -18.78 -11.32 19.45
CA GLY A 90 -18.78 -11.38 17.99
C GLY A 90 -19.21 -10.06 17.34
N ALA A 91 -20.21 -9.37 17.91
CA ALA A 91 -20.66 -8.08 17.40
C ALA A 91 -19.58 -6.99 17.54
N ILE A 92 -18.90 -6.93 18.69
CA ILE A 92 -17.80 -5.97 18.90
C ILE A 92 -16.65 -6.24 17.93
N GLN A 93 -16.27 -7.51 17.76
CA GLN A 93 -15.18 -7.87 16.84
C GLN A 93 -15.55 -7.60 15.39
N LEU A 94 -16.76 -7.95 14.96
CA LEU A 94 -17.22 -7.65 13.61
C LEU A 94 -17.21 -6.13 13.34
N ALA A 95 -17.66 -5.34 14.32
CA ALA A 95 -17.60 -3.89 14.22
C ALA A 95 -16.15 -3.38 14.12
N ALA A 96 -15.22 -3.92 14.93
CA ALA A 96 -13.82 -3.59 14.88
C ALA A 96 -13.17 -3.99 13.55
N LEU A 97 -13.49 -5.18 13.02
CA LEU A 97 -12.99 -5.64 11.71
C LEU A 97 -13.50 -4.74 10.58
N ILE A 98 -14.79 -4.41 10.57
CA ILE A 98 -15.39 -3.51 9.56
C ILE A 98 -14.71 -2.14 9.60
N TYR A 99 -14.54 -1.56 10.80
CA TYR A 99 -13.86 -0.29 10.98
C TYR A 99 -12.39 -0.37 10.54
N GLY A 100 -11.69 -1.45 10.89
CA GLY A 100 -10.32 -1.69 10.46
C GLY A 100 -10.20 -1.79 8.94
N LEU A 101 -11.06 -2.57 8.29
CA LEU A 101 -11.09 -2.69 6.82
C LEU A 101 -11.47 -1.36 6.15
N TYR A 102 -12.37 -0.59 6.74
CA TYR A 102 -12.67 0.77 6.27
C TYR A 102 -11.41 1.66 6.32
N SER A 103 -10.67 1.65 7.43
CA SER A 103 -9.42 2.41 7.55
C SER A 103 -8.35 1.96 6.54
N VAL A 104 -8.23 0.64 6.33
CA VAL A 104 -7.36 0.07 5.29
C VAL A 104 -7.80 0.54 3.89
N SER A 105 -9.11 0.60 3.63
CA SER A 105 -9.62 1.05 2.33
C SER A 105 -9.33 2.52 2.04
N LEU A 106 -9.31 3.38 3.05
CA LEU A 106 -8.91 4.79 2.90
C LEU A 106 -7.42 4.94 2.56
N ALA A 107 -6.57 4.09 3.12
CA ALA A 107 -5.14 4.12 2.83
C ALA A 107 -4.76 3.33 1.54
N ARG A 108 -5.75 2.81 0.78
CA ARG A 108 -5.46 2.08 -0.46
C ARG A 108 -4.84 2.98 -1.52
N PRO A 109 -3.88 2.48 -2.31
CA PRO A 109 -3.37 3.19 -3.46
C PRO A 109 -4.46 3.32 -4.54
N VAL A 110 -4.58 4.50 -5.11
CA VAL A 110 -5.61 4.81 -6.13
C VAL A 110 -5.00 5.32 -7.43
N ALA A 111 -3.83 5.95 -7.38
CA ALA A 111 -3.16 6.45 -8.57
C ALA A 111 -1.66 6.19 -8.56
N ALA A 112 -1.12 5.89 -9.75
CA ALA A 112 0.30 5.91 -10.07
C ALA A 112 0.53 7.13 -10.97
N ALA A 113 0.88 8.26 -10.35
CA ALA A 113 0.94 9.54 -11.01
C ALA A 113 2.37 9.82 -11.50
N PHE A 114 2.53 10.03 -12.82
CA PHE A 114 3.79 10.50 -13.37
C PHE A 114 3.95 12.00 -13.09
N GLU A 115 4.94 12.31 -12.28
CA GLU A 115 5.28 13.67 -11.91
C GLU A 115 6.76 13.96 -12.20
N ARG A 116 7.03 14.74 -13.23
CA ARG A 116 8.36 15.17 -13.68
C ARG A 116 9.34 14.04 -14.03
N ASP A 117 9.91 13.38 -13.02
CA ASP A 117 11.00 12.41 -13.17
C ASP A 117 10.76 11.09 -12.39
N ARG A 118 9.56 10.92 -11.85
CA ARG A 118 9.20 9.79 -10.98
C ARG A 118 7.75 9.38 -11.15
N ILE A 119 7.43 8.20 -10.69
CA ILE A 119 6.05 7.77 -10.46
C ILE A 119 5.77 7.91 -8.96
N ASN A 120 4.76 8.69 -8.61
CA ASN A 120 4.30 8.83 -7.23
C ASN A 120 3.01 8.02 -7.01
N ILE A 121 3.01 7.14 -6.01
CA ILE A 121 1.84 6.35 -5.64
C ILE A 121 1.03 7.15 -4.63
N VAL A 122 -0.18 7.47 -5.02
CA VAL A 122 -1.12 8.27 -4.23
C VAL A 122 -2.19 7.35 -3.64
N THR A 123 -2.47 7.53 -2.35
CA THR A 123 -3.53 6.82 -1.63
C THR A 123 -4.82 7.61 -1.59
N ALA A 124 -5.95 6.94 -1.37
CA ALA A 124 -7.25 7.62 -1.28
C ALA A 124 -7.30 8.65 -0.13
N ALA A 125 -6.58 8.40 0.97
CA ALA A 125 -6.52 9.31 2.11
C ALA A 125 -5.73 10.60 1.84
N GLU A 126 -4.90 10.64 0.80
CA GLU A 126 -4.09 11.82 0.44
C GLU A 126 -4.82 12.77 -0.51
N ILE A 127 -6.02 12.41 -0.94
CA ILE A 127 -6.80 13.19 -1.90
C ILE A 127 -7.85 14.01 -1.16
N ASP A 128 -7.82 15.33 -1.42
CA ASP A 128 -8.84 16.24 -0.91
C ASP A 128 -10.14 16.13 -1.72
N GLU A 129 -11.28 16.06 -1.04
CA GLU A 129 -12.59 15.96 -1.68
C GLU A 129 -12.92 17.18 -2.55
N ALA A 130 -12.45 18.39 -2.16
CA ALA A 130 -12.66 19.60 -2.94
C ALA A 130 -11.86 19.59 -4.25
N ASP A 131 -10.67 18.98 -4.27
CA ASP A 131 -9.89 18.79 -5.49
C ASP A 131 -10.47 17.68 -6.37
N LEU A 132 -11.01 16.63 -5.75
CA LEU A 132 -11.73 15.57 -6.46
C LEU A 132 -12.98 16.09 -7.16
N ALA A 133 -13.74 16.97 -6.49
CA ALA A 133 -14.93 17.61 -7.07
C ALA A 133 -14.60 18.48 -8.30
N LYS A 134 -13.40 19.07 -8.35
CA LYS A 134 -12.90 19.89 -9.46
C LYS A 134 -12.21 19.10 -10.55
N ALA A 135 -12.01 17.79 -10.35
CA ALA A 135 -11.36 16.93 -11.31
C ALA A 135 -12.13 16.86 -12.64
N LYS A 136 -11.41 16.53 -13.71
CA LYS A 136 -12.03 16.26 -15.02
C LYS A 136 -12.94 15.04 -14.94
N ASP A 137 -13.89 14.95 -15.87
CA ASP A 137 -14.70 13.76 -16.01
C ASP A 137 -13.80 12.53 -16.21
N GLY A 138 -14.08 11.47 -15.50
CA GLY A 138 -13.24 10.27 -15.39
C GLY A 138 -12.41 10.20 -14.10
N PHE A 139 -12.08 11.34 -13.46
CA PHE A 139 -11.29 11.40 -12.22
C PHE A 139 -12.08 11.89 -11.00
N LYS A 140 -13.39 12.12 -11.15
CA LYS A 140 -14.27 12.58 -10.05
C LYS A 140 -14.58 11.50 -9.02
N THR A 141 -14.26 10.26 -9.31
CA THR A 141 -14.43 9.11 -8.42
C THR A 141 -13.15 8.29 -8.39
N LEU A 142 -12.72 7.92 -7.19
CA LEU A 142 -11.52 7.10 -7.02
C LEU A 142 -11.83 5.63 -7.32
N PRO A 143 -10.90 4.90 -7.95
CA PRO A 143 -11.09 3.48 -8.23
C PRO A 143 -11.20 2.67 -6.94
N TRP A 144 -12.16 1.75 -6.89
CA TRP A 144 -12.26 0.76 -5.82
C TRP A 144 -11.36 -0.45 -6.05
N PHE A 145 -11.00 -0.70 -7.31
CA PHE A 145 -10.21 -1.84 -7.76
C PHE A 145 -9.06 -1.34 -8.62
N GLY A 146 -7.86 -1.83 -8.31
CA GLY A 146 -6.67 -1.48 -9.05
C GLY A 146 -6.19 -0.05 -8.80
N ILE A 147 -5.22 0.37 -9.60
CA ILE A 147 -4.57 1.68 -9.52
C ILE A 147 -4.61 2.31 -10.90
N GLU A 148 -5.04 3.55 -10.97
CA GLU A 148 -5.10 4.29 -12.22
C GLU A 148 -3.75 4.93 -12.54
N ARG A 149 -3.27 4.77 -13.77
CA ARG A 149 -2.08 5.49 -14.25
C ARG A 149 -2.52 6.85 -14.76
N VAL A 150 -1.87 7.89 -14.25
CA VAL A 150 -2.18 9.27 -14.61
C VAL A 150 -0.90 10.07 -14.85
N GLY A 151 -0.97 11.04 -15.75
CA GLY A 151 0.01 12.12 -15.81
C GLY A 151 -0.40 13.25 -14.88
N VAL A 152 0.54 14.15 -14.60
CA VAL A 152 0.28 15.39 -13.87
C VAL A 152 0.60 16.56 -14.79
N ARG A 153 -0.36 17.49 -14.96
CA ARG A 153 -0.15 18.68 -15.77
C ARG A 153 0.77 19.68 -15.06
N ASP A 154 1.39 20.53 -15.84
CA ASP A 154 2.09 21.69 -15.31
C ASP A 154 1.11 22.79 -14.87
N ALA A 155 1.61 23.72 -14.05
CA ALA A 155 0.89 24.93 -13.68
C ALA A 155 0.63 25.81 -14.93
N VAL A 156 -0.55 26.42 -15.02
CA VAL A 156 -0.94 27.23 -16.18
C VAL A 156 -0.39 28.65 -16.13
N ASN A 157 0.00 29.12 -14.93
CA ASN A 157 0.56 30.44 -14.71
C ASN A 157 1.46 30.45 -13.46
N VAL A 158 2.09 31.60 -13.21
CA VAL A 158 3.04 31.78 -12.09
C VAL A 158 2.34 31.69 -10.73
N GLU A 159 1.12 32.21 -10.63
CA GLU A 159 0.32 32.20 -9.42
C GLU A 159 -0.01 30.76 -9.00
N GLU A 160 -0.46 29.94 -9.94
CA GLU A 160 -0.73 28.52 -9.69
C GLU A 160 0.55 27.73 -9.37
N ALA A 161 1.68 28.07 -9.99
CA ALA A 161 2.97 27.49 -9.68
C ALA A 161 3.41 27.80 -8.24
N ASN A 162 3.24 29.04 -7.80
CA ASN A 162 3.56 29.47 -6.45
C ASN A 162 2.65 28.81 -5.40
N GLU A 163 1.34 28.75 -5.69
CA GLU A 163 0.40 28.02 -4.85
C GLU A 163 0.78 26.54 -4.72
N SER A 164 1.07 25.89 -5.84
CA SER A 164 1.49 24.49 -5.86
C SER A 164 2.78 24.27 -5.08
N LEU A 165 3.75 25.18 -5.20
CA LEU A 165 4.99 25.10 -4.42
C LEU A 165 4.69 25.24 -2.91
N SER A 166 3.83 26.17 -2.54
CA SER A 166 3.42 26.36 -1.14
C SER A 166 2.75 25.12 -0.57
N LEU A 167 1.85 24.48 -1.34
CA LEU A 167 1.20 23.23 -0.95
C LEU A 167 2.20 22.08 -0.83
N SER A 168 3.16 21.96 -1.76
CA SER A 168 4.20 20.94 -1.68
C SER A 168 5.09 21.06 -0.43
N LEU A 169 5.32 22.30 0.04
CA LEU A 169 6.03 22.52 1.31
C LEU A 169 5.24 22.04 2.55
N THR A 170 3.92 21.91 2.42
CA THR A 170 3.06 21.32 3.46
C THR A 170 2.78 19.83 3.25
N GLY A 171 3.39 19.21 2.22
CA GLY A 171 3.26 17.80 1.92
C GLY A 171 2.16 17.44 0.93
N ILE A 172 1.50 18.42 0.30
CA ILE A 172 0.48 18.20 -0.73
C ILE A 172 1.13 18.35 -2.11
N GLU A 173 1.57 17.24 -2.68
CA GLU A 173 2.21 17.21 -3.99
C GLU A 173 1.19 17.36 -5.14
N PRO A 174 1.60 17.85 -6.31
CA PRO A 174 0.73 17.94 -7.49
C PRO A 174 0.07 16.61 -7.88
N SER A 175 0.76 15.51 -7.70
CA SER A 175 0.26 14.14 -7.91
C SER A 175 -0.95 13.77 -7.03
N MET A 176 -1.11 14.41 -5.85
CA MET A 176 -2.22 14.19 -4.92
C MET A 176 -3.47 15.02 -5.27
N ARG A 177 -3.43 15.76 -6.37
CA ARG A 177 -4.49 16.71 -6.79
C ARG A 177 -5.19 16.21 -8.06
N PRO A 178 -6.35 15.53 -7.98
CA PRO A 178 -7.06 14.96 -9.14
C PRO A 178 -7.45 15.99 -10.21
N ASN A 179 -7.62 17.25 -9.84
CA ASN A 179 -7.87 18.36 -10.78
C ASN A 179 -6.65 18.67 -11.68
N TRP A 180 -5.46 18.11 -11.36
CA TRP A 180 -4.25 18.20 -12.17
C TRP A 180 -3.98 16.90 -12.96
N TRP A 181 -4.77 15.86 -12.79
CA TRP A 181 -4.56 14.61 -13.47
C TRP A 181 -4.89 14.67 -14.96
N LEU A 182 -4.11 13.95 -15.71
CA LEU A 182 -4.26 13.71 -17.14
C LEU A 182 -4.36 12.21 -17.40
N PRO A 183 -5.22 11.77 -18.34
CA PRO A 183 -5.32 10.35 -18.66
C PRO A 183 -4.00 9.81 -19.23
N ASP A 184 -3.68 8.54 -18.94
CA ASP A 184 -2.52 7.81 -19.47
C ASP A 184 -2.66 7.58 -20.99
N GLY A 185 -2.60 8.66 -21.73
CA GLY A 185 -2.68 8.66 -23.19
C GLY A 185 -1.33 8.73 -23.87
N PRO A 186 -1.29 8.71 -25.22
CA PRO A 186 -0.03 8.72 -25.99
C PRO A 186 0.91 9.88 -25.64
N ALA A 187 0.36 11.07 -25.37
CA ALA A 187 1.15 12.25 -25.03
C ALA A 187 1.83 12.12 -23.66
N GLU A 188 1.12 11.58 -22.65
CA GLU A 188 1.68 11.37 -21.30
C GLU A 188 2.69 10.22 -21.31
N ARG A 189 2.40 9.13 -22.01
CA ARG A 189 3.34 8.03 -22.22
C ARG A 189 4.63 8.48 -22.91
N GLU A 190 4.54 9.42 -23.84
CA GLU A 190 5.74 10.01 -24.47
C GLU A 190 6.56 10.83 -23.47
N LYS A 191 5.93 11.55 -22.54
CA LYS A 191 6.66 12.24 -21.45
C LYS A 191 7.37 11.23 -20.54
N VAL A 192 6.69 10.13 -20.19
CA VAL A 192 7.30 9.04 -19.41
C VAL A 192 8.51 8.47 -20.15
N ARG A 193 8.38 8.15 -21.45
CA ARG A 193 9.51 7.63 -22.27
C ARG A 193 10.71 8.55 -22.30
N ARG A 194 10.49 9.87 -22.34
CA ARG A 194 11.61 10.85 -22.29
C ARG A 194 12.26 10.95 -20.93
N ALA A 195 11.55 10.65 -19.87
CA ALA A 195 12.04 10.72 -18.49
C ALA A 195 12.69 9.41 -18.02
N MET A 196 12.24 8.26 -18.51
CA MET A 196 12.78 6.96 -18.11
C MET A 196 14.22 6.79 -18.53
N LYS A 197 15.00 6.10 -17.70
CA LYS A 197 16.42 5.86 -17.88
C LYS A 197 16.69 4.38 -18.15
N PRO A 198 17.74 4.04 -18.91
CA PRO A 198 18.14 2.65 -19.09
C PRO A 198 18.42 1.95 -17.75
N LEU A 199 17.99 0.70 -17.60
CA LEU A 199 18.22 -0.09 -16.39
C LEU A 199 19.71 -0.27 -16.09
N SER A 200 20.55 -0.28 -17.12
CA SER A 200 22.01 -0.32 -17.01
C SER A 200 22.60 0.85 -16.21
N GLU A 201 22.00 2.04 -16.28
CA GLU A 201 22.44 3.19 -15.48
C GLU A 201 22.17 2.95 -13.99
N LEU A 202 21.02 2.40 -13.65
CA LEU A 202 20.70 2.05 -12.26
C LEU A 202 21.65 0.97 -11.74
N ALA A 203 21.90 -0.07 -12.55
CA ALA A 203 22.81 -1.15 -12.23
C ALA A 203 24.21 -0.62 -11.91
N ALA A 204 24.75 0.24 -12.78
CA ALA A 204 26.04 0.87 -12.59
C ALA A 204 26.08 1.78 -11.34
N ALA A 205 25.04 2.62 -11.14
CA ALA A 205 24.98 3.56 -10.01
C ALA A 205 24.87 2.86 -8.65
N ARG A 206 24.26 1.67 -8.61
CA ARG A 206 24.04 0.88 -7.39
C ARG A 206 25.06 -0.28 -7.23
N ASN A 207 26.02 -0.38 -8.12
CA ASN A 207 27.03 -1.45 -8.15
C ASN A 207 26.39 -2.85 -8.10
N ARG A 208 25.34 -3.05 -8.92
CA ARG A 208 24.59 -4.31 -9.08
C ARG A 208 24.61 -4.72 -10.55
N SER A 209 24.36 -6.00 -10.82
CA SER A 209 24.13 -6.45 -12.20
C SER A 209 22.66 -6.17 -12.59
N GLU A 210 22.40 -5.89 -13.88
CA GLU A 210 21.03 -5.81 -14.39
C GLU A 210 20.25 -7.11 -14.13
N ALA A 211 20.92 -8.26 -14.26
CA ALA A 211 20.31 -9.57 -14.03
C ALA A 211 19.81 -9.72 -12.58
N ASP A 212 20.56 -9.22 -11.60
CA ASP A 212 20.14 -9.25 -10.19
C ASP A 212 18.93 -8.34 -9.95
N ILE A 213 18.89 -7.16 -10.59
CA ILE A 213 17.75 -6.25 -10.50
C ILE A 213 16.51 -6.89 -11.14
N ILE A 214 16.63 -7.44 -12.34
CA ILE A 214 15.56 -8.13 -13.07
C ILE A 214 15.00 -9.28 -12.22
N LYS A 215 15.88 -10.10 -11.63
CA LYS A 215 15.49 -11.21 -10.76
C LYS A 215 14.76 -10.71 -9.50
N SER A 216 15.26 -9.67 -8.84
CA SER A 216 14.62 -9.12 -7.64
C SER A 216 13.26 -8.50 -7.95
N ALA A 217 13.11 -7.91 -9.12
CA ALA A 217 11.87 -7.29 -9.59
C ALA A 217 10.86 -8.31 -10.17
N LYS A 218 11.22 -9.59 -10.25
CA LYS A 218 10.41 -10.66 -10.83
C LYS A 218 10.00 -10.38 -12.29
N VAL A 219 10.80 -9.62 -13.03
CA VAL A 219 10.55 -9.33 -14.43
C VAL A 219 10.87 -10.56 -15.26
N THR A 220 9.93 -10.98 -16.09
CA THR A 220 10.21 -11.98 -17.11
C THR A 220 10.94 -11.30 -18.26
N SER A 221 12.27 -11.39 -18.29
CA SER A 221 13.09 -10.77 -19.33
C SER A 221 12.82 -11.46 -20.67
N SER A 222 12.36 -10.66 -21.64
CA SER A 222 12.18 -11.10 -23.03
C SER A 222 13.35 -10.73 -23.96
N GLY A 223 14.51 -10.38 -23.40
CA GLY A 223 15.67 -9.90 -24.17
C GLY A 223 15.52 -8.50 -24.74
N LYS A 224 14.47 -7.76 -24.35
CA LYS A 224 14.23 -6.37 -24.74
C LYS A 224 14.89 -5.39 -23.78
N PRO A 225 15.25 -4.18 -24.24
CA PRO A 225 15.73 -3.12 -23.37
C PRO A 225 14.74 -2.81 -22.23
N LEU A 226 15.26 -2.65 -21.02
CA LEU A 226 14.48 -2.28 -19.84
C LEU A 226 14.91 -0.90 -19.36
N PHE A 227 13.94 -0.17 -18.85
CA PHE A 227 14.08 1.18 -18.33
C PHE A 227 13.55 1.25 -16.91
N PHE A 228 13.82 2.34 -16.23
CA PHE A 228 13.29 2.57 -14.89
C PHE A 228 12.96 4.04 -14.64
N LEU A 229 12.06 4.24 -13.67
CA LEU A 229 11.88 5.52 -12.98
C LEU A 229 11.86 5.27 -11.47
N PRO A 230 12.25 6.29 -10.66
CA PRO A 230 11.98 6.27 -9.23
C PRO A 230 10.49 6.08 -8.97
N LEU A 231 10.17 5.21 -8.03
CA LEU A 231 8.82 4.94 -7.56
C LEU A 231 8.72 5.37 -6.11
N THR A 232 7.86 6.34 -5.84
CA THR A 232 7.75 6.99 -4.53
C THR A 232 6.34 6.89 -3.98
N SER A 233 6.22 7.09 -2.69
CA SER A 233 4.98 7.34 -1.98
C SER A 233 5.27 8.32 -0.84
N SER A 234 4.26 8.77 -0.11
CA SER A 234 4.43 9.54 1.13
C SER A 234 5.27 8.78 2.19
N ARG A 235 5.32 7.45 2.10
CA ARG A 235 6.01 6.59 3.07
C ARG A 235 7.45 6.23 2.69
N THR A 236 7.74 6.03 1.41
CA THR A 236 9.06 5.60 0.93
C THR A 236 9.44 6.22 -0.40
N LYS A 237 10.74 6.39 -0.60
CA LYS A 237 11.34 6.88 -1.85
C LYS A 237 12.36 5.90 -2.43
N ASP A 238 12.49 4.71 -1.84
CA ASP A 238 13.57 3.77 -2.11
C ASP A 238 13.13 2.61 -3.02
N TRP A 239 12.26 2.91 -3.99
CA TRP A 239 11.78 1.94 -4.98
C TRP A 239 11.96 2.45 -6.40
N VAL A 240 11.99 1.52 -7.34
CA VAL A 240 11.90 1.78 -8.77
C VAL A 240 10.77 0.96 -9.39
N VAL A 241 10.13 1.55 -10.40
CA VAL A 241 9.34 0.83 -11.38
C VAL A 241 10.21 0.51 -12.57
N ILE A 242 10.18 -0.74 -13.03
CA ILE A 242 10.85 -1.18 -14.26
C ILE A 242 9.83 -1.18 -15.39
N MET A 243 10.23 -0.66 -16.52
CA MET A 243 9.36 -0.44 -17.67
C MET A 243 9.99 -1.00 -18.94
N ASP A 244 9.14 -1.35 -19.89
CA ASP A 244 9.54 -1.66 -21.25
C ASP A 244 9.66 -0.38 -22.13
N GLU A 245 9.97 -0.58 -23.40
CA GLU A 245 10.07 0.49 -24.41
C GLU A 245 8.77 1.29 -24.65
N ASN A 246 7.60 0.73 -24.29
CA ASN A 246 6.29 1.38 -24.39
C ASN A 246 5.91 2.15 -23.12
N ALA A 247 6.79 2.17 -22.12
CA ALA A 247 6.55 2.68 -20.78
C ALA A 247 5.48 1.88 -20.01
N ASP A 248 5.30 0.60 -20.33
CA ASP A 248 4.46 -0.29 -19.54
C ASP A 248 5.22 -0.83 -18.33
N PHE A 249 4.55 -0.88 -17.18
CA PHE A 249 5.15 -1.36 -15.93
C PHE A 249 5.30 -2.88 -16.00
N VAL A 250 6.55 -3.36 -15.95
CA VAL A 250 6.86 -4.79 -16.06
C VAL A 250 7.44 -5.38 -14.78
N GLY A 251 7.82 -4.54 -13.82
CA GLY A 251 8.32 -5.01 -12.53
C GLY A 251 8.61 -3.86 -11.56
N TYR A 252 8.95 -4.23 -10.32
CA TYR A 252 9.23 -3.29 -9.24
C TYR A 252 10.35 -3.82 -8.37
N ALA A 253 11.25 -2.96 -7.94
CA ALA A 253 12.34 -3.35 -7.05
C ALA A 253 12.54 -2.34 -5.91
N PRO A 254 12.85 -2.82 -4.67
CA PRO A 254 13.18 -1.96 -3.54
C PRO A 254 14.62 -1.45 -3.67
N ILE A 255 14.81 -0.50 -4.57
CA ILE A 255 16.08 0.13 -4.88
C ILE A 255 15.82 1.62 -5.06
N ASP A 256 16.60 2.46 -4.37
CA ASP A 256 16.54 3.90 -4.60
C ASP A 256 16.88 4.24 -6.06
N GLY A 257 15.90 4.83 -6.76
CA GLY A 257 16.02 5.21 -8.19
C GLY A 257 16.58 6.60 -8.42
N PHE A 258 16.78 7.41 -7.37
CA PHE A 258 17.29 8.75 -7.54
C PHE A 258 18.80 8.76 -7.82
N MET A 259 19.15 9.26 -8.99
CA MET A 259 20.53 9.45 -9.40
C MET A 259 21.04 10.79 -8.86
N THR A 260 21.48 10.82 -7.60
CA THR A 260 22.20 12.00 -7.08
C THR A 260 23.56 12.10 -7.73
N LYS A 261 23.85 13.23 -8.38
CA LYS A 261 25.16 13.51 -9.00
C LYS A 261 26.36 13.44 -8.02
N ASN A 262 26.11 13.19 -6.73
CA ASN A 262 27.13 13.28 -5.67
C ASN A 262 27.81 11.96 -5.29
N ALA A 263 27.38 10.81 -5.78
CA ALA A 263 28.05 9.55 -5.45
C ALA A 263 29.45 9.42 -6.10
N ALA A 264 29.68 10.07 -7.24
CA ALA A 264 31.00 10.11 -7.90
C ALA A 264 31.96 11.18 -7.30
N ALA A 265 31.40 12.26 -6.71
CA ALA A 265 32.23 13.37 -6.19
C ALA A 265 32.77 13.09 -4.76
N VAL A 266 32.12 12.25 -3.99
CA VAL A 266 32.56 11.88 -2.63
C VAL A 266 33.72 10.88 -2.67
N LYS A 267 33.74 9.93 -3.62
CA LYS A 267 34.86 9.00 -3.76
C LYS A 267 36.18 9.63 -4.21
N ASN A 268 36.13 10.75 -4.93
CA ASN A 268 37.36 11.46 -5.33
C ASN A 268 37.96 12.35 -4.23
N LYS A 269 37.25 12.64 -3.13
CA LYS A 269 37.78 13.38 -1.99
C LYS A 269 38.43 12.50 -0.93
N GLU A 270 38.10 11.23 -0.86
CA GLU A 270 38.71 10.28 0.10
C GLU A 270 40.01 9.64 -0.46
N GLN A 271 40.32 9.81 -1.76
CA GLN A 271 41.57 9.31 -2.35
C GLN A 271 42.70 10.39 -2.46
N VAL A 272 42.49 11.59 -1.91
CA VAL A 272 43.43 12.71 -1.96
C VAL A 272 43.78 13.23 -0.56
N ILE A 273 43.62 12.38 0.48
CA ILE A 273 44.20 12.65 1.82
C ILE A 273 45.13 11.53 2.20
#